data_13b46a412efc508318a7b52dfd377cec
#
_entry.id   13b46a412efc508318a7b52dfd377cec
#
_cell.length_a   1.000
_cell.length_b   1.000
_cell.length_c   1.000
_cell.angle_alpha   90.00
_cell.angle_beta   90.00
_cell.angle_gamma   90.00
#
_symmetry.space_group_name_H-M   'P 1'
#
loop_
_entity.id
_entity.type
_entity.pdbx_description
1 polymer ?
#
loop_
_entity_poly.entity_id
_entity_poly.type
_entity_poly.pdbx_seq_one_letter_code
_entity_poly.pdbx_strand_id
1 'polypeptide(L)'
;MFSKFRSLIFKIDPETAHNLAIKSLRLNLTPNLKDENKDDPMFKTKLFGKEIDNPIGMAAGFDKNAEVYNSLFKLGFGFVEVGTVTPLKQYGNPKPRVFRLVEDEALINRLGFNNLGSESVSNRIRSNLNKGLLGINIGPNKDSDDRLNDYLIGLRTFHDIADYITINISSPNTENLRSFHDETKFDELMNLVKEEKIKLKSKIPIVVKISPDILDEQIEVLSKILLEHKVSAIIVSNTTAGNRGKLNNILKHQKGGLSGKPLEEEANKLISKFYRLLKNKIEIIGVGGVDSGESAHAKFLAGASYVQLYTGMVFQGPNIVGKIKKELKEILITDGIENFREIIGKKQPN
;
A
#
# COMPACT_ATOMS: atom_id res chain seq x y z
N MET A 1 -24.23 -2.98 8.31
CA MET A 1 -24.86 -3.64 7.15
C MET A 1 -23.95 -4.70 6.54
N PHE A 2 -22.68 -4.40 6.23
CA PHE A 2 -21.71 -5.36 5.65
C PHE A 2 -21.55 -6.65 6.48
N SER A 3 -21.44 -6.55 7.81
CA SER A 3 -21.29 -7.70 8.71
C SER A 3 -22.38 -8.78 8.55
N LYS A 4 -23.61 -8.36 8.22
CA LYS A 4 -24.75 -9.29 7.98
C LYS A 4 -24.63 -10.07 6.67
N PHE A 5 -23.94 -9.49 5.66
CA PHE A 5 -23.76 -10.12 4.35
C PHE A 5 -22.37 -10.76 4.17
N ARG A 6 -21.44 -10.50 5.10
CA ARG A 6 -20.08 -11.01 5.03
C ARG A 6 -20.01 -12.53 4.86
N SER A 7 -20.80 -13.27 5.62
CA SER A 7 -20.82 -14.74 5.54
C SER A 7 -21.25 -15.26 4.17
N LEU A 8 -22.17 -14.56 3.50
CA LEU A 8 -22.61 -14.89 2.14
C LEU A 8 -21.53 -14.54 1.10
N ILE A 9 -20.94 -13.34 1.20
CA ILE A 9 -19.86 -12.89 0.32
C ILE A 9 -18.65 -13.84 0.45
N PHE A 10 -18.37 -14.36 1.64
CA PHE A 10 -17.24 -15.23 1.88
C PHE A 10 -17.41 -16.65 1.32
N LYS A 11 -18.61 -17.05 0.89
CA LYS A 11 -18.83 -18.28 0.11
C LYS A 11 -18.41 -18.13 -1.36
N ILE A 12 -18.28 -16.89 -1.86
CA ILE A 12 -17.83 -16.60 -3.22
C ILE A 12 -16.30 -16.69 -3.28
N ASP A 13 -15.79 -17.20 -4.40
CA ASP A 13 -14.34 -17.17 -4.70
C ASP A 13 -13.74 -15.77 -4.45
N PRO A 14 -12.60 -15.66 -3.76
CA PRO A 14 -12.06 -14.36 -3.35
C PRO A 14 -11.78 -13.39 -4.50
N GLU A 15 -11.28 -13.87 -5.64
CA GLU A 15 -11.00 -13.02 -6.80
C GLU A 15 -12.29 -12.58 -7.49
N THR A 16 -13.28 -13.46 -7.55
CA THR A 16 -14.63 -13.15 -8.05
C THR A 16 -15.32 -12.11 -7.17
N ALA A 17 -15.27 -12.27 -5.85
CA ALA A 17 -15.81 -11.28 -4.91
C ALA A 17 -15.13 -9.91 -5.05
N HIS A 18 -13.81 -9.88 -5.25
CA HIS A 18 -13.08 -8.65 -5.53
C HIS A 18 -13.55 -7.98 -6.82
N ASN A 19 -13.70 -8.74 -7.91
CA ASN A 19 -14.18 -8.21 -9.19
C ASN A 19 -15.62 -7.64 -9.08
N LEU A 20 -16.48 -8.26 -8.27
CA LEU A 20 -17.81 -7.73 -7.99
C LEU A 20 -17.75 -6.42 -7.20
N ALA A 21 -16.84 -6.31 -6.21
CA ALA A 21 -16.61 -5.08 -5.47
C ALA A 21 -16.13 -3.94 -6.40
N ILE A 22 -15.17 -4.20 -7.29
CA ILE A 22 -14.72 -3.23 -8.31
C ILE A 22 -15.88 -2.79 -9.20
N LYS A 23 -16.71 -3.72 -9.69
CA LYS A 23 -17.90 -3.38 -10.50
C LYS A 23 -18.90 -2.51 -9.74
N SER A 24 -19.17 -2.83 -8.48
CA SER A 24 -20.07 -2.06 -7.61
C SER A 24 -19.56 -0.64 -7.38
N LEU A 25 -18.27 -0.47 -7.08
CA LEU A 25 -17.62 0.84 -6.94
C LEU A 25 -17.66 1.65 -8.24
N ARG A 26 -17.43 1.01 -9.37
CA ARG A 26 -17.48 1.66 -10.70
C ARG A 26 -18.89 2.17 -11.04
N LEU A 27 -19.91 1.44 -10.64
CA LEU A 27 -21.31 1.83 -10.83
C LEU A 27 -21.82 2.82 -9.77
N ASN A 28 -20.95 3.28 -8.85
CA ASN A 28 -21.31 4.15 -7.71
C ASN A 28 -22.46 3.59 -6.84
N LEU A 29 -22.53 2.26 -6.70
CA LEU A 29 -23.54 1.61 -5.86
C LEU A 29 -23.19 1.61 -4.38
N THR A 30 -22.08 2.23 -3.99
CA THR A 30 -21.65 2.38 -2.59
C THR A 30 -22.08 3.73 -2.04
N PRO A 31 -22.45 3.81 -0.74
CA PRO A 31 -22.77 5.08 -0.10
C PRO A 31 -21.55 6.02 -0.11
N ASN A 32 -21.80 7.33 -0.16
CA ASN A 32 -20.77 8.32 0.08
C ASN A 32 -20.52 8.40 1.60
N LEU A 33 -19.41 7.82 2.05
CA LEU A 33 -19.04 7.77 3.47
C LEU A 33 -18.04 8.87 3.85
N LYS A 34 -17.68 9.74 2.90
CA LYS A 34 -16.71 10.80 3.12
C LYS A 34 -17.19 11.82 4.16
N ASP A 35 -18.52 12.02 4.26
CA ASP A 35 -19.10 13.15 5.02
C ASP A 35 -19.29 12.88 6.52
N GLU A 36 -19.26 11.62 6.98
CA GLU A 36 -19.52 11.30 8.41
C GLU A 36 -18.43 11.81 9.38
N ASN A 37 -17.24 12.18 8.88
CA ASN A 37 -16.14 12.74 9.67
C ASN A 37 -15.28 13.68 8.80
N LYS A 38 -15.92 14.53 8.01
CA LYS A 38 -15.26 15.52 7.21
C LYS A 38 -14.64 16.57 8.14
N ASP A 39 -13.38 16.87 7.91
CA ASP A 39 -12.69 17.99 8.55
C ASP A 39 -12.36 17.87 10.05
N ASP A 40 -12.14 16.66 10.56
CA ASP A 40 -11.59 16.53 11.91
C ASP A 40 -10.12 17.00 11.92
N PRO A 41 -9.80 18.14 12.57
CA PRO A 41 -8.46 18.71 12.59
C PRO A 41 -7.41 17.75 13.18
N MET A 42 -7.84 16.80 14.03
CA MET A 42 -6.98 15.78 14.63
C MET A 42 -6.30 14.92 13.58
N PHE A 43 -6.94 14.71 12.40
CA PHE A 43 -6.44 13.84 11.34
C PHE A 43 -5.92 14.58 10.11
N LYS A 44 -6.20 15.90 9.99
CA LYS A 44 -5.71 16.68 8.84
C LYS A 44 -4.19 16.68 8.81
N THR A 45 -3.65 16.46 7.61
CA THR A 45 -2.21 16.41 7.41
C THR A 45 -1.85 16.72 5.96
N LYS A 46 -0.54 16.73 5.66
CA LYS A 46 -0.02 16.94 4.29
C LYS A 46 0.81 15.73 3.91
N LEU A 47 0.54 15.17 2.74
CA LEU A 47 1.37 14.15 2.10
C LEU A 47 1.95 14.74 0.81
N PHE A 48 3.28 14.77 0.69
CA PHE A 48 4.02 15.37 -0.45
C PHE A 48 3.59 16.81 -0.77
N GLY A 49 3.31 17.61 0.27
CA GLY A 49 2.91 19.01 0.14
C GLY A 49 1.42 19.24 -0.14
N LYS A 50 0.64 18.21 -0.43
CA LYS A 50 -0.81 18.28 -0.65
C LYS A 50 -1.58 17.96 0.63
N GLU A 51 -2.61 18.73 0.92
CA GLU A 51 -3.50 18.49 2.06
C GLU A 51 -4.37 17.26 1.82
N ILE A 52 -4.49 16.42 2.86
CA ILE A 52 -5.37 15.25 2.91
C ILE A 52 -6.19 15.26 4.20
N ASP A 53 -7.43 14.79 4.12
CA ASP A 53 -8.38 14.82 5.23
C ASP A 53 -8.02 13.86 6.38
N ASN A 54 -7.21 12.83 6.09
CA ASN A 54 -6.75 11.86 7.09
C ASN A 54 -5.56 11.04 6.58
N PRO A 55 -4.76 10.42 7.48
CA PRO A 55 -3.56 9.66 7.12
C PRO A 55 -3.81 8.23 6.66
N ILE A 56 -5.05 7.84 6.31
CA ILE A 56 -5.42 6.46 5.99
C ILE A 56 -5.59 6.33 4.48
N GLY A 57 -4.78 5.48 3.85
CA GLY A 57 -4.76 5.24 2.41
C GLY A 57 -5.23 3.83 2.01
N MET A 58 -5.65 3.71 0.74
CA MET A 58 -5.83 2.42 0.09
C MET A 58 -4.50 1.95 -0.49
N ALA A 59 -4.07 0.74 -0.12
CA ALA A 59 -2.84 0.15 -0.64
C ALA A 59 -3.00 -0.35 -2.09
N ALA A 60 -1.90 -0.32 -2.85
CA ALA A 60 -1.81 -0.96 -4.15
C ALA A 60 -2.26 -2.43 -4.12
N GLY A 61 -2.86 -2.89 -5.20
CA GLY A 61 -3.40 -4.24 -5.36
C GLY A 61 -4.93 -4.30 -5.32
N PHE A 62 -5.60 -3.33 -4.70
CA PHE A 62 -7.06 -3.24 -4.73
C PHE A 62 -7.53 -2.73 -6.10
N ASP A 63 -7.16 -1.53 -6.49
CA ASP A 63 -7.42 -0.98 -7.82
C ASP A 63 -6.18 -1.08 -8.71
N LYS A 64 -6.08 -2.19 -9.47
CA LYS A 64 -4.89 -2.46 -10.29
C LYS A 64 -4.82 -1.64 -11.57
N ASN A 65 -5.96 -1.13 -12.02
CA ASN A 65 -6.11 -0.54 -13.35
C ASN A 65 -6.68 0.88 -13.32
N ALA A 66 -6.69 1.54 -12.15
CA ALA A 66 -7.28 2.86 -11.96
C ALA A 66 -8.78 2.92 -12.37
N GLU A 67 -9.55 1.88 -12.02
CA GLU A 67 -10.97 1.78 -12.37
C GLU A 67 -11.88 2.47 -11.36
N VAL A 68 -11.44 2.55 -10.08
CA VAL A 68 -12.31 2.92 -8.96
C VAL A 68 -11.66 3.85 -7.94
N TYR A 69 -10.45 4.39 -8.18
CA TYR A 69 -9.75 5.25 -7.21
C TYR A 69 -10.59 6.44 -6.74
N ASN A 70 -11.37 7.07 -7.64
CA ASN A 70 -12.29 8.15 -7.26
C ASN A 70 -13.43 7.68 -6.34
N SER A 71 -13.88 6.44 -6.47
CA SER A 71 -14.88 5.85 -5.58
C SER A 71 -14.29 5.52 -4.21
N LEU A 72 -12.99 5.19 -4.13
CA LEU A 72 -12.30 4.97 -2.88
C LEU A 72 -12.18 6.28 -2.05
N PHE A 73 -11.95 7.42 -2.70
CA PHE A 73 -12.02 8.73 -2.01
C PHE A 73 -13.41 8.99 -1.40
N LYS A 74 -14.50 8.57 -2.07
CA LYS A 74 -15.86 8.65 -1.50
C LYS A 74 -16.08 7.75 -0.29
N LEU A 75 -15.29 6.68 -0.16
CA LEU A 75 -15.29 5.83 1.04
C LEU A 75 -14.48 6.43 2.21
N GLY A 76 -13.88 7.60 2.02
CA GLY A 76 -13.18 8.34 3.06
C GLY A 76 -11.66 8.14 3.09
N PHE A 77 -11.06 7.40 2.15
CA PHE A 77 -9.59 7.29 2.08
C PHE A 77 -8.96 8.66 1.80
N GLY A 78 -7.96 9.04 2.58
CA GLY A 78 -7.22 10.30 2.42
C GLY A 78 -6.31 10.29 1.19
N PHE A 79 -5.80 9.12 0.82
CA PHE A 79 -5.01 8.91 -0.41
C PHE A 79 -5.22 7.48 -0.94
N VAL A 80 -4.96 7.29 -2.22
CA VAL A 80 -5.17 6.00 -2.90
C VAL A 80 -3.95 5.66 -3.73
N GLU A 81 -3.49 4.42 -3.65
CA GLU A 81 -2.43 3.89 -4.51
C GLU A 81 -2.99 2.83 -5.45
N VAL A 82 -2.90 3.07 -6.76
CA VAL A 82 -3.30 2.11 -7.80
C VAL A 82 -2.12 1.30 -8.30
N GLY A 83 -2.37 0.16 -8.89
CA GLY A 83 -1.35 -0.76 -9.43
C GLY A 83 -1.22 -2.03 -8.59
N THR A 84 -0.13 -2.81 -8.75
CA THR A 84 1.07 -2.51 -9.54
C THR A 84 0.75 -2.52 -11.01
N VAL A 85 1.21 -1.48 -11.71
CA VAL A 85 1.11 -1.35 -13.17
C VAL A 85 2.46 -1.72 -13.78
N THR A 86 2.42 -2.54 -14.83
CA THR A 86 3.60 -2.92 -15.62
C THR A 86 3.59 -2.24 -16.99
N PRO A 87 4.71 -2.10 -17.69
CA PRO A 87 4.73 -1.52 -19.03
C PRO A 87 3.71 -2.15 -19.96
N LEU A 88 3.74 -3.46 -20.11
CA LEU A 88 2.82 -4.23 -20.93
C LEU A 88 1.74 -4.88 -20.07
N LYS A 89 0.56 -5.08 -20.66
CA LYS A 89 -0.51 -5.89 -20.07
C LYS A 89 0.00 -7.28 -19.74
N GLN A 90 -0.37 -7.79 -18.55
CA GLN A 90 -0.13 -9.19 -18.20
C GLN A 90 -1.27 -9.78 -17.37
N TYR A 91 -1.49 -11.09 -17.53
CA TYR A 91 -2.59 -11.80 -16.88
C TYR A 91 -2.29 -12.23 -15.44
N GLY A 92 -1.00 -12.22 -15.08
CA GLY A 92 -0.50 -12.74 -13.80
C GLY A 92 -0.43 -14.26 -13.76
N ASN A 93 -0.34 -14.81 -12.55
CA ASN A 93 -0.20 -16.25 -12.33
C ASN A 93 -1.54 -17.00 -12.55
N PRO A 94 -1.51 -18.35 -12.83
CA PRO A 94 -2.72 -19.16 -12.96
C PRO A 94 -3.62 -19.11 -11.72
N LYS A 95 -4.93 -19.25 -11.94
CA LYS A 95 -5.94 -19.37 -10.88
C LYS A 95 -6.03 -20.84 -10.39
N PRO A 96 -6.44 -21.09 -9.12
CA PRO A 96 -6.74 -20.10 -8.07
C PRO A 96 -5.46 -19.46 -7.50
N ARG A 97 -5.52 -18.17 -7.22
CA ARG A 97 -4.36 -17.37 -6.82
C ARG A 97 -4.64 -16.38 -5.69
N VAL A 98 -5.84 -16.40 -5.12
CA VAL A 98 -6.22 -15.66 -3.92
C VAL A 98 -6.96 -16.59 -2.97
N PHE A 99 -6.52 -16.64 -1.72
CA PHE A 99 -7.07 -17.52 -0.69
C PHE A 99 -7.42 -16.70 0.54
N ARG A 100 -8.65 -16.89 1.03
CA ARG A 100 -9.16 -16.19 2.22
C ARG A 100 -9.06 -17.11 3.42
N LEU A 101 -8.32 -16.68 4.43
CA LEU A 101 -8.13 -17.37 5.70
C LEU A 101 -9.03 -16.66 6.73
N VAL A 102 -10.26 -17.15 6.86
CA VAL A 102 -11.32 -16.43 7.61
C VAL A 102 -10.98 -16.38 9.10
N GLU A 103 -10.52 -17.49 9.67
CA GLU A 103 -10.18 -17.62 11.08
C GLU A 103 -9.02 -16.72 11.49
N ASP A 104 -8.15 -16.39 10.53
CA ASP A 104 -6.94 -15.60 10.75
C ASP A 104 -7.10 -14.13 10.30
N GLU A 105 -8.27 -13.74 9.80
CA GLU A 105 -8.52 -12.43 9.19
C GLU A 105 -7.41 -12.05 8.18
N ALA A 106 -7.05 -13.03 7.32
CA ALA A 106 -5.91 -12.96 6.44
C ALA A 106 -6.23 -13.35 4.99
N LEU A 107 -5.37 -12.93 4.07
CA LEU A 107 -5.35 -13.39 2.68
C LEU A 107 -3.98 -13.93 2.33
N ILE A 108 -3.94 -14.98 1.51
CA ILE A 108 -2.74 -15.39 0.78
C ILE A 108 -3.00 -15.12 -0.69
N ASN A 109 -2.05 -14.46 -1.37
CA ASN A 109 -2.17 -14.19 -2.78
C ASN A 109 -0.88 -14.52 -3.53
N ARG A 110 -1.04 -14.97 -4.79
CA ARG A 110 0.03 -15.14 -5.78
C ARG A 110 -0.39 -14.55 -7.12
N LEU A 111 -0.87 -13.30 -7.09
CA LEU A 111 -1.49 -12.64 -8.25
C LEU A 111 -0.52 -12.44 -9.43
N GLY A 112 0.75 -12.04 -9.18
CA GLY A 112 1.76 -11.86 -10.21
C GLY A 112 1.52 -10.63 -11.10
N PHE A 113 1.17 -9.49 -10.48
CA PHE A 113 0.97 -8.19 -11.16
C PHE A 113 0.02 -8.22 -12.36
N ASN A 114 -1.13 -8.88 -12.21
CA ASN A 114 -2.15 -8.85 -13.27
C ASN A 114 -2.71 -7.43 -13.43
N ASN A 115 -2.53 -6.84 -14.63
CA ASN A 115 -2.97 -5.49 -14.96
C ASN A 115 -3.09 -5.28 -16.49
N LEU A 116 -3.64 -4.15 -16.91
CA LEU A 116 -3.92 -3.83 -18.31
C LEU A 116 -2.76 -3.10 -19.02
N GLY A 117 -1.63 -2.89 -18.36
CA GLY A 117 -0.47 -2.16 -18.89
C GLY A 117 -0.56 -0.66 -18.70
N SER A 118 0.61 -0.01 -18.78
CA SER A 118 0.80 1.40 -18.45
C SER A 118 -0.01 2.34 -19.37
N GLU A 119 -0.11 2.04 -20.66
CA GLU A 119 -0.88 2.84 -21.61
C GLU A 119 -2.37 2.85 -21.27
N SER A 120 -2.98 1.68 -21.05
CA SER A 120 -4.40 1.58 -20.71
C SER A 120 -4.74 2.30 -19.40
N VAL A 121 -3.87 2.17 -18.38
CA VAL A 121 -4.05 2.78 -17.07
C VAL A 121 -3.87 4.30 -17.16
N SER A 122 -2.85 4.78 -17.83
CA SER A 122 -2.59 6.23 -17.96
C SER A 122 -3.72 6.93 -18.74
N ASN A 123 -4.19 6.33 -19.85
CA ASN A 123 -5.33 6.87 -20.62
C ASN A 123 -6.58 6.98 -19.76
N ARG A 124 -6.84 5.99 -18.87
CA ARG A 124 -7.97 6.03 -17.95
C ARG A 124 -7.84 7.13 -16.91
N ILE A 125 -6.65 7.36 -16.36
CA ILE A 125 -6.41 8.44 -15.40
C ILE A 125 -6.57 9.79 -16.08
N ARG A 126 -6.00 9.99 -17.27
CA ARG A 126 -6.12 11.25 -18.05
C ARG A 126 -7.57 11.58 -18.42
N SER A 127 -8.41 10.57 -18.67
CA SER A 127 -9.83 10.75 -19.00
C SER A 127 -10.74 11.00 -17.78
N ASN A 128 -10.22 10.87 -16.55
CA ASN A 128 -10.99 11.06 -15.33
C ASN A 128 -10.33 12.12 -14.44
N LEU A 129 -11.11 13.13 -14.02
CA LEU A 129 -10.62 14.11 -13.03
C LEU A 129 -10.28 13.40 -11.72
N ASN A 130 -9.02 13.57 -11.30
CA ASN A 130 -8.57 13.08 -9.99
C ASN A 130 -9.17 13.94 -8.88
N LYS A 131 -9.81 13.31 -7.89
CA LYS A 131 -10.52 13.96 -6.78
C LYS A 131 -9.75 13.96 -5.45
N GLY A 132 -8.53 13.43 -5.44
CA GLY A 132 -7.72 13.32 -4.24
C GLY A 132 -6.26 12.98 -4.56
N LEU A 133 -5.49 12.62 -3.56
CA LEU A 133 -4.07 12.28 -3.71
C LEU A 133 -3.90 10.85 -4.25
N LEU A 134 -3.43 10.75 -5.49
CA LEU A 134 -3.29 9.50 -6.24
C LEU A 134 -1.84 9.09 -6.41
N GLY A 135 -1.47 7.94 -5.87
CA GLY A 135 -0.19 7.28 -6.13
C GLY A 135 -0.30 6.19 -7.19
N ILE A 136 0.78 6.02 -7.94
CA ILE A 136 0.89 4.93 -8.93
C ILE A 136 2.03 4.01 -8.51
N ASN A 137 1.69 2.75 -8.23
CA ASN A 137 2.65 1.70 -7.95
C ASN A 137 3.07 1.05 -9.27
N ILE A 138 4.35 1.08 -9.57
CA ILE A 138 4.94 0.54 -10.79
C ILE A 138 5.88 -0.63 -10.51
N GLY A 139 5.97 -1.54 -11.45
CA GLY A 139 6.86 -2.70 -11.39
C GLY A 139 7.13 -3.28 -12.77
N PRO A 140 8.11 -4.19 -12.88
CA PRO A 140 8.46 -4.80 -14.16
C PRO A 140 7.46 -5.87 -14.59
N ASN A 141 7.39 -6.11 -15.89
CA ASN A 141 6.72 -7.29 -16.42
C ASN A 141 7.43 -8.58 -15.91
N LYS A 142 6.66 -9.66 -15.82
CA LYS A 142 7.18 -10.94 -15.31
C LYS A 142 8.31 -11.47 -16.20
N ASP A 143 8.08 -11.43 -17.51
CA ASP A 143 8.96 -11.98 -18.52
C ASP A 143 9.81 -10.88 -19.20
N SER A 144 10.14 -9.80 -18.45
CA SER A 144 10.98 -8.71 -18.92
C SER A 144 12.46 -9.10 -18.91
N ASP A 145 13.13 -8.83 -20.01
CA ASP A 145 14.59 -8.98 -20.14
C ASP A 145 15.33 -7.77 -19.53
N ASP A 146 14.68 -6.60 -19.46
CA ASP A 146 15.24 -5.37 -18.88
C ASP A 146 14.27 -4.75 -17.87
N ARG A 147 14.34 -5.25 -16.64
CA ARG A 147 13.48 -4.80 -15.54
C ARG A 147 13.76 -3.37 -15.08
N LEU A 148 14.99 -2.90 -15.23
CA LEU A 148 15.36 -1.53 -14.91
C LEU A 148 14.62 -0.56 -15.84
N ASN A 149 14.66 -0.83 -17.15
CA ASN A 149 13.93 -0.02 -18.12
C ASN A 149 12.41 -0.07 -17.92
N ASP A 150 11.84 -1.18 -17.44
CA ASP A 150 10.42 -1.29 -17.12
C ASP A 150 9.99 -0.25 -16.06
N TYR A 151 10.81 -0.02 -15.03
CA TYR A 151 10.56 1.04 -14.06
C TYR A 151 10.63 2.43 -14.69
N LEU A 152 11.60 2.65 -15.61
CA LEU A 152 11.73 3.93 -16.31
C LEU A 152 10.54 4.19 -17.25
N ILE A 153 10.02 3.17 -17.94
CA ILE A 153 8.79 3.26 -18.72
C ILE A 153 7.62 3.69 -17.83
N GLY A 154 7.46 3.05 -16.68
CA GLY A 154 6.45 3.45 -15.69
C GLY A 154 6.62 4.90 -15.23
N LEU A 155 7.83 5.32 -14.93
CA LEU A 155 8.13 6.70 -14.52
C LEU A 155 7.76 7.70 -15.64
N ARG A 156 8.19 7.46 -16.89
CA ARG A 156 7.84 8.30 -18.06
C ARG A 156 6.36 8.42 -18.27
N THR A 157 5.63 7.33 -18.05
CA THR A 157 4.19 7.27 -18.31
C THR A 157 3.37 8.05 -17.29
N PHE A 158 3.81 8.05 -16.01
CA PHE A 158 2.96 8.50 -14.90
C PHE A 158 3.44 9.78 -14.19
N HIS A 159 4.64 10.31 -14.51
CA HIS A 159 5.24 11.42 -13.76
C HIS A 159 4.45 12.73 -13.78
N ASP A 160 3.58 12.93 -14.77
CA ASP A 160 2.78 14.15 -14.98
C ASP A 160 1.30 14.00 -14.57
N ILE A 161 0.86 12.77 -14.23
CA ILE A 161 -0.53 12.47 -13.89
C ILE A 161 -0.72 11.86 -12.51
N ALA A 162 0.35 11.46 -11.85
CA ALA A 162 0.35 10.96 -10.48
C ALA A 162 0.78 12.05 -9.50
N ASP A 163 0.39 11.91 -8.23
CA ASP A 163 0.89 12.73 -7.13
C ASP A 163 2.18 12.17 -6.52
N TYR A 164 2.39 10.87 -6.64
CA TYR A 164 3.64 10.17 -6.32
C TYR A 164 3.74 8.86 -7.10
N ILE A 165 4.95 8.35 -7.24
CA ILE A 165 5.22 7.06 -7.87
C ILE A 165 5.89 6.13 -6.84
N THR A 166 5.33 4.92 -6.70
CA THR A 166 5.91 3.86 -5.87
C THR A 166 6.68 2.87 -6.73
N ILE A 167 7.97 2.76 -6.47
CA ILE A 167 8.86 1.73 -7.02
C ILE A 167 8.66 0.45 -6.20
N ASN A 168 8.05 -0.57 -6.80
CA ASN A 168 7.75 -1.82 -6.11
C ASN A 168 8.84 -2.86 -6.33
N ILE A 169 9.73 -3.02 -5.34
CA ILE A 169 10.82 -4.01 -5.34
C ILE A 169 10.52 -5.22 -4.43
N SER A 170 9.29 -5.37 -3.95
CA SER A 170 9.00 -6.19 -2.76
C SER A 170 8.09 -7.39 -3.00
N SER A 171 7.55 -7.58 -4.22
CA SER A 171 6.59 -8.68 -4.47
C SER A 171 7.24 -10.06 -4.31
N PRO A 172 6.64 -10.97 -3.51
CA PRO A 172 7.10 -12.35 -3.42
C PRO A 172 6.63 -13.21 -4.61
N ASN A 173 5.77 -12.67 -5.46
CA ASN A 173 5.07 -13.39 -6.53
C ASN A 173 5.65 -13.13 -7.93
N THR A 174 6.72 -12.35 -8.00
CA THR A 174 7.50 -12.08 -9.20
C THR A 174 8.92 -12.57 -8.95
N GLU A 175 9.36 -13.52 -9.74
CA GLU A 175 10.66 -14.17 -9.58
C GLU A 175 11.79 -13.14 -9.60
N ASN A 176 12.75 -13.28 -8.68
CA ASN A 176 13.93 -12.42 -8.55
C ASN A 176 13.65 -10.91 -8.36
N LEU A 177 12.41 -10.47 -8.11
CA LEU A 177 12.13 -9.05 -7.87
C LEU A 177 12.78 -8.55 -6.58
N ARG A 178 12.81 -9.39 -5.56
CA ARG A 178 13.43 -9.07 -4.26
C ARG A 178 14.96 -9.00 -4.32
N SER A 179 15.59 -9.37 -5.43
CA SER A 179 17.02 -9.13 -5.64
C SER A 179 17.38 -7.64 -5.67
N PHE A 180 16.39 -6.76 -5.91
CA PHE A 180 16.56 -5.31 -5.74
C PHE A 180 16.68 -4.85 -4.27
N HIS A 181 16.67 -5.76 -3.28
CA HIS A 181 17.14 -5.44 -1.92
C HIS A 181 18.67 -5.57 -1.78
N ASP A 182 19.37 -6.07 -2.80
CA ASP A 182 20.83 -6.01 -2.90
C ASP A 182 21.30 -4.58 -3.11
N GLU A 183 22.40 -4.21 -2.44
CA GLU A 183 22.96 -2.85 -2.44
C GLU A 183 23.20 -2.31 -3.86
N THR A 184 23.95 -3.06 -4.65
CA THR A 184 24.37 -2.64 -5.99
C THR A 184 23.18 -2.44 -6.92
N LYS A 185 22.25 -3.39 -6.94
CA LYS A 185 21.07 -3.32 -7.81
C LYS A 185 20.11 -2.23 -7.40
N PHE A 186 19.96 -2.00 -6.09
CA PHE A 186 19.08 -0.94 -5.60
C PHE A 186 19.64 0.44 -5.90
N ASP A 187 20.93 0.64 -5.66
CA ASP A 187 21.62 1.91 -5.98
C ASP A 187 21.59 2.20 -7.49
N GLU A 188 21.85 1.19 -8.34
CA GLU A 188 21.71 1.30 -9.79
C GLU A 188 20.31 1.76 -10.20
N LEU A 189 19.27 1.11 -9.69
CA LEU A 189 17.89 1.48 -9.96
C LEU A 189 17.60 2.92 -9.56
N MET A 190 18.03 3.33 -8.36
CA MET A 190 17.77 4.67 -7.86
C MET A 190 18.56 5.76 -8.62
N ASN A 191 19.77 5.46 -9.09
CA ASN A 191 20.53 6.32 -9.99
C ASN A 191 19.79 6.53 -11.31
N LEU A 192 19.33 5.46 -11.96
CA LEU A 192 18.56 5.53 -13.21
C LEU A 192 17.25 6.33 -13.04
N VAL A 193 16.52 6.10 -11.95
CA VAL A 193 15.30 6.86 -11.62
C VAL A 193 15.61 8.35 -11.45
N LYS A 194 16.69 8.69 -10.77
CA LYS A 194 17.15 10.09 -10.59
C LYS A 194 17.50 10.74 -11.92
N GLU A 195 18.28 10.07 -12.76
CA GLU A 195 18.65 10.58 -14.11
C GLU A 195 17.41 10.78 -14.98
N GLU A 196 16.49 9.82 -14.97
CA GLU A 196 15.25 9.91 -15.76
C GLU A 196 14.38 11.07 -15.29
N LYS A 197 14.25 11.29 -13.98
CA LYS A 197 13.54 12.46 -13.43
C LYS A 197 14.17 13.79 -13.90
N ILE A 198 15.49 13.87 -13.99
CA ILE A 198 16.19 15.05 -14.50
C ILE A 198 15.87 15.28 -15.99
N LYS A 199 15.93 14.23 -16.83
CA LYS A 199 15.56 14.28 -18.25
C LYS A 199 14.13 14.76 -18.46
N LEU A 200 13.21 14.26 -17.64
CA LEU A 200 11.78 14.62 -17.65
C LEU A 200 11.47 15.97 -17.00
N LYS A 201 12.46 16.62 -16.36
CA LYS A 201 12.29 17.81 -15.51
C LYS A 201 11.19 17.61 -14.45
N SER A 202 11.03 16.38 -13.97
CA SER A 202 9.96 15.96 -13.07
C SER A 202 10.37 16.15 -11.61
N LYS A 203 9.45 16.73 -10.82
CA LYS A 203 9.57 16.85 -9.35
C LYS A 203 8.74 15.81 -8.62
N ILE A 204 8.20 14.80 -9.35
CA ILE A 204 7.33 13.77 -8.75
C ILE A 204 8.02 13.12 -7.53
N PRO A 205 7.32 13.00 -6.39
CA PRO A 205 7.82 12.26 -5.24
C PRO A 205 7.99 10.78 -5.59
N ILE A 206 9.15 10.22 -5.21
CA ILE A 206 9.43 8.78 -5.35
C ILE A 206 9.26 8.12 -4.00
N VAL A 207 8.52 7.01 -3.99
CA VAL A 207 8.28 6.14 -2.86
C VAL A 207 8.83 4.76 -3.17
N VAL A 208 9.41 4.05 -2.20
CA VAL A 208 9.91 2.68 -2.39
C VAL A 208 9.14 1.73 -1.49
N LYS A 209 8.62 0.63 -2.06
CA LYS A 209 7.86 -0.37 -1.29
C LYS A 209 8.73 -1.57 -0.95
N ILE A 210 8.91 -1.79 0.37
CA ILE A 210 9.84 -2.75 0.96
C ILE A 210 9.14 -4.08 1.27
N SER A 211 9.90 -5.20 1.15
CA SER A 211 9.45 -6.52 1.60
C SER A 211 9.51 -6.64 3.13
N PRO A 212 8.56 -7.33 3.78
CA PRO A 212 8.69 -7.67 5.20
C PRO A 212 9.77 -8.72 5.46
N ASP A 213 10.09 -9.55 4.45
CA ASP A 213 11.06 -10.64 4.55
C ASP A 213 12.51 -10.15 4.26
N ILE A 214 12.79 -8.88 4.53
CA ILE A 214 14.11 -8.27 4.39
C ILE A 214 15.02 -8.66 5.57
N LEU A 215 16.30 -8.87 5.30
CA LEU A 215 17.30 -9.14 6.35
C LEU A 215 17.73 -7.84 7.07
N ASP A 216 18.11 -7.96 8.34
CA ASP A 216 18.49 -6.79 9.14
C ASP A 216 19.66 -6.01 8.54
N GLU A 217 20.66 -6.70 8.00
CA GLU A 217 21.81 -6.11 7.31
C GLU A 217 21.39 -5.29 6.08
N GLN A 218 20.37 -5.77 5.35
CA GLN A 218 19.83 -5.05 4.19
C GLN A 218 19.07 -3.78 4.60
N ILE A 219 18.47 -3.73 5.80
CA ILE A 219 17.74 -2.55 6.29
C ILE A 219 18.66 -1.35 6.42
N GLU A 220 19.86 -1.54 6.98
CA GLU A 220 20.86 -0.47 7.14
C GLU A 220 21.34 0.06 5.78
N VAL A 221 21.71 -0.87 4.89
CA VAL A 221 22.18 -0.54 3.53
C VAL A 221 21.09 0.21 2.75
N LEU A 222 19.86 -0.32 2.71
CA LEU A 222 18.78 0.36 2.02
C LEU A 222 18.46 1.73 2.63
N SER A 223 18.51 1.87 3.96
CA SER A 223 18.27 3.16 4.61
C SER A 223 19.30 4.21 4.20
N LYS A 224 20.57 3.83 4.03
CA LYS A 224 21.61 4.72 3.54
C LYS A 224 21.33 5.18 2.11
N ILE A 225 21.07 4.25 1.19
CA ILE A 225 20.76 4.54 -0.22
C ILE A 225 19.51 5.43 -0.33
N LEU A 226 18.45 5.11 0.42
CA LEU A 226 17.21 5.91 0.45
C LEU A 226 17.47 7.36 0.85
N LEU A 227 18.35 7.59 1.84
CA LEU A 227 18.74 8.93 2.29
C LEU A 227 19.59 9.66 1.24
N GLU A 228 20.57 8.99 0.61
CA GLU A 228 21.44 9.53 -0.42
C GLU A 228 20.66 9.98 -1.65
N HIS A 229 19.69 9.18 -2.08
CA HIS A 229 18.80 9.49 -3.22
C HIS A 229 17.62 10.40 -2.85
N LYS A 230 17.50 10.82 -1.58
CA LYS A 230 16.42 11.71 -1.10
C LYS A 230 15.05 11.19 -1.48
N VAL A 231 14.81 9.88 -1.27
CA VAL A 231 13.50 9.26 -1.49
C VAL A 231 12.47 9.94 -0.60
N SER A 232 11.28 10.21 -1.11
CA SER A 232 10.27 10.99 -0.40
C SER A 232 9.59 10.21 0.72
N ALA A 233 9.36 8.91 0.50
CA ALA A 233 8.79 8.01 1.51
C ALA A 233 9.14 6.55 1.22
N ILE A 234 8.96 5.70 2.24
CA ILE A 234 8.96 4.24 2.07
C ILE A 234 7.61 3.66 2.49
N ILE A 235 7.21 2.57 1.83
CA ILE A 235 6.04 1.78 2.23
C ILE A 235 6.52 0.49 2.91
N VAL A 236 6.21 0.36 4.19
CA VAL A 236 6.57 -0.79 5.03
C VAL A 236 5.30 -1.45 5.54
N SER A 237 4.88 -2.56 4.99
CA SER A 237 5.55 -3.44 4.06
C SER A 237 4.60 -4.04 3.01
N ASN A 238 5.16 -4.84 2.09
CA ASN A 238 4.40 -5.73 1.22
C ASN A 238 3.93 -6.96 2.02
N THR A 239 3.43 -7.99 1.34
CA THR A 239 3.03 -9.28 1.92
C THR A 239 4.24 -10.17 2.20
N THR A 240 4.17 -11.02 3.25
CA THR A 240 5.25 -11.93 3.63
C THR A 240 5.08 -13.31 3.01
N ALA A 241 6.19 -13.95 2.63
CA ALA A 241 6.24 -15.37 2.28
C ALA A 241 6.33 -16.28 3.52
N GLY A 242 6.76 -15.73 4.65
CA GLY A 242 6.90 -16.39 5.95
C GLY A 242 5.65 -16.36 6.83
N ASN A 243 5.88 -16.44 8.15
CA ASN A 243 4.88 -16.23 9.21
C ASN A 243 3.63 -17.14 9.14
N ARG A 244 3.82 -18.44 8.84
CA ARG A 244 2.72 -19.41 8.68
C ARG A 244 2.39 -20.20 9.95
N GLY A 245 3.34 -20.28 10.88
CA GLY A 245 3.27 -21.20 12.04
C GLY A 245 2.08 -20.96 12.97
N LYS A 246 1.68 -19.71 13.14
CA LYS A 246 0.58 -19.30 14.02
C LYS A 246 -0.80 -19.29 13.34
N LEU A 247 -0.90 -19.60 12.05
CA LEU A 247 -2.17 -19.60 11.32
C LEU A 247 -2.99 -20.84 11.63
N ASN A 248 -4.31 -20.65 11.77
CA ASN A 248 -5.26 -21.71 12.08
C ASN A 248 -5.89 -22.34 10.83
N ASN A 249 -6.12 -21.53 9.79
CA ASN A 249 -6.82 -21.97 8.59
C ASN A 249 -6.03 -23.03 7.79
N ILE A 250 -6.75 -24.03 7.26
CA ILE A 250 -6.17 -25.12 6.47
C ILE A 250 -5.40 -24.63 5.22
N LEU A 251 -5.79 -23.49 4.67
CA LEU A 251 -5.17 -22.90 3.49
C LEU A 251 -3.81 -22.23 3.78
N LYS A 252 -3.33 -22.23 5.03
CA LYS A 252 -2.05 -21.63 5.43
C LYS A 252 -0.83 -22.14 4.63
N HIS A 253 -0.93 -23.34 4.06
CA HIS A 253 0.15 -23.96 3.27
C HIS A 253 0.18 -23.49 1.79
N GLN A 254 -0.78 -22.66 1.37
CA GLN A 254 -0.78 -22.13 0.00
C GLN A 254 0.43 -21.23 -0.24
N LYS A 255 1.09 -21.39 -1.41
CA LYS A 255 2.18 -20.52 -1.85
C LYS A 255 1.64 -19.10 -2.13
N GLY A 256 2.44 -18.07 -1.84
CA GLY A 256 2.10 -16.67 -2.08
C GLY A 256 2.39 -15.75 -0.90
N GLY A 257 2.06 -14.49 -1.03
CA GLY A 257 2.23 -13.48 0.01
C GLY A 257 1.05 -13.47 0.99
N LEU A 258 1.33 -13.55 2.29
CA LEU A 258 0.35 -13.41 3.38
C LEU A 258 0.15 -11.95 3.72
N SER A 259 -1.09 -11.53 3.90
CA SER A 259 -1.51 -10.20 4.34
C SER A 259 -2.63 -10.28 5.38
N GLY A 260 -2.95 -9.17 6.02
CA GLY A 260 -3.97 -9.08 7.05
C GLY A 260 -3.40 -9.11 8.45
N LYS A 261 -4.24 -9.42 9.43
CA LYS A 261 -3.94 -9.33 10.86
C LYS A 261 -2.62 -10.01 11.30
N PRO A 262 -2.28 -11.21 10.79
CA PRO A 262 -1.04 -11.88 11.19
C PRO A 262 0.24 -11.12 10.83
N LEU A 263 0.19 -10.16 9.89
CA LEU A 263 1.34 -9.37 9.47
C LEU A 263 1.59 -8.14 10.36
N GLU A 264 0.68 -7.79 11.27
CA GLU A 264 0.70 -6.53 12.03
C GLU A 264 1.98 -6.37 12.85
N GLU A 265 2.28 -7.35 13.70
CA GLU A 265 3.42 -7.30 14.62
C GLU A 265 4.75 -7.19 13.86
N GLU A 266 4.93 -8.00 12.83
CA GLU A 266 6.14 -8.01 11.98
C GLU A 266 6.31 -6.67 11.25
N ALA A 267 5.24 -6.14 10.67
CA ALA A 267 5.26 -4.84 10.02
C ALA A 267 5.59 -3.70 11.01
N ASN A 268 5.04 -3.72 12.23
CA ASN A 268 5.33 -2.71 13.24
C ASN A 268 6.81 -2.75 13.69
N LYS A 269 7.38 -3.94 13.88
CA LYS A 269 8.82 -4.10 14.19
C LYS A 269 9.69 -3.53 13.07
N LEU A 270 9.33 -3.83 11.81
CA LEU A 270 10.09 -3.33 10.66
C LEU A 270 9.97 -1.81 10.50
N ILE A 271 8.77 -1.23 10.73
CA ILE A 271 8.56 0.22 10.77
C ILE A 271 9.49 0.87 11.80
N SER A 272 9.55 0.32 13.02
CA SER A 272 10.41 0.86 14.07
C SER A 272 11.90 0.81 13.73
N LYS A 273 12.36 -0.25 13.04
CA LYS A 273 13.75 -0.35 12.57
C LYS A 273 14.08 0.75 11.55
N PHE A 274 13.23 0.92 10.53
CA PHE A 274 13.42 1.98 9.54
C PHE A 274 13.30 3.38 10.16
N TYR A 275 12.33 3.61 11.06
CA TYR A 275 12.16 4.91 11.72
C TYR A 275 13.42 5.37 12.45
N ARG A 276 14.08 4.46 13.19
CA ARG A 276 15.34 4.77 13.89
C ARG A 276 16.49 5.15 12.94
N LEU A 277 16.57 4.50 11.79
CA LEU A 277 17.63 4.76 10.80
C LEU A 277 17.36 6.01 9.97
N LEU A 278 16.12 6.23 9.58
CA LEU A 278 15.71 7.34 8.71
C LEU A 278 15.54 8.67 9.46
N LYS A 279 15.39 8.64 10.79
CA LYS A 279 15.38 9.82 11.68
C LYS A 279 14.45 10.95 11.19
N ASN A 280 13.23 10.62 10.80
CA ASN A 280 12.24 11.57 10.25
C ASN A 280 12.67 12.32 8.96
N LYS A 281 13.74 11.91 8.29
CA LYS A 281 14.16 12.49 7.01
C LYS A 281 13.36 11.94 5.82
N ILE A 282 12.77 10.77 5.98
CA ILE A 282 11.94 10.08 4.98
C ILE A 282 10.66 9.64 5.66
N GLU A 283 9.51 9.95 5.07
CA GLU A 283 8.21 9.55 5.59
C GLU A 283 8.01 8.03 5.49
N ILE A 284 7.33 7.44 6.46
CA ILE A 284 7.02 6.00 6.47
C ILE A 284 5.51 5.81 6.32
N ILE A 285 5.10 5.06 5.30
CA ILE A 285 3.71 4.62 5.10
C ILE A 285 3.61 3.18 5.60
N GLY A 286 2.96 2.98 6.75
CA GLY A 286 2.83 1.67 7.39
C GLY A 286 1.73 0.83 6.76
N VAL A 287 2.04 -0.41 6.37
CA VAL A 287 1.09 -1.36 5.79
C VAL A 287 1.25 -2.73 6.43
N GLY A 288 0.14 -3.47 6.52
CA GLY A 288 0.09 -4.82 7.11
C GLY A 288 -0.65 -4.85 8.46
N GLY A 289 -1.82 -5.50 8.47
CA GLY A 289 -2.63 -5.66 9.67
C GLY A 289 -3.51 -4.48 10.07
N VAL A 290 -3.59 -3.41 9.29
CA VAL A 290 -4.46 -2.26 9.62
C VAL A 290 -5.92 -2.63 9.37
N ASP A 291 -6.73 -2.69 10.45
CA ASP A 291 -8.15 -3.05 10.42
C ASP A 291 -9.00 -2.35 11.50
N SER A 292 -8.36 -1.60 12.39
CA SER A 292 -8.97 -0.93 13.54
C SER A 292 -8.20 0.35 13.92
N GLY A 293 -8.79 1.18 14.80
CA GLY A 293 -8.10 2.31 15.40
C GLY A 293 -6.86 1.92 16.19
N GLU A 294 -6.91 0.79 16.90
CA GLU A 294 -5.79 0.23 17.66
C GLU A 294 -4.62 -0.17 16.77
N SER A 295 -4.89 -0.89 15.66
CA SER A 295 -3.84 -1.30 14.72
C SER A 295 -3.22 -0.11 13.97
N ALA A 296 -4.00 0.94 13.67
CA ALA A 296 -3.49 2.19 13.11
C ALA A 296 -2.65 2.95 14.14
N HIS A 297 -3.12 3.08 15.39
CA HIS A 297 -2.39 3.67 16.51
C HIS A 297 -1.03 3.01 16.75
N ALA A 298 -1.01 1.67 16.78
CA ALA A 298 0.22 0.90 16.95
C ALA A 298 1.26 1.19 15.84
N LYS A 299 0.81 1.41 14.59
CA LYS A 299 1.70 1.77 13.48
C LYS A 299 2.25 3.19 13.62
N PHE A 300 1.43 4.16 14.04
CA PHE A 300 1.93 5.51 14.31
C PHE A 300 2.94 5.50 15.46
N LEU A 301 2.67 4.80 16.56
CA LEU A 301 3.62 4.62 17.66
C LEU A 301 4.93 3.98 17.21
N ALA A 302 4.90 3.05 16.26
CA ALA A 302 6.08 2.43 15.67
C ALA A 302 6.89 3.38 14.77
N GLY A 303 6.33 4.51 14.32
CA GLY A 303 6.99 5.51 13.51
C GLY A 303 6.44 5.71 12.10
N ALA A 304 5.29 5.11 11.77
CA ALA A 304 4.61 5.42 10.51
C ALA A 304 4.00 6.83 10.56
N SER A 305 4.14 7.60 9.48
CA SER A 305 3.51 8.91 9.32
C SER A 305 2.11 8.79 8.69
N TYR A 306 1.90 7.75 7.94
CA TYR A 306 0.65 7.39 7.26
C TYR A 306 0.45 5.89 7.33
N VAL A 307 -0.78 5.43 7.12
CA VAL A 307 -1.09 4.00 7.04
C VAL A 307 -1.85 3.67 5.75
N GLN A 308 -1.62 2.49 5.21
CA GLN A 308 -2.41 1.94 4.11
C GLN A 308 -3.01 0.60 4.53
N LEU A 309 -4.17 0.26 3.95
CA LEU A 309 -4.81 -1.01 4.14
C LEU A 309 -5.37 -1.59 2.83
N TYR A 310 -5.55 -2.91 2.81
CA TYR A 310 -6.28 -3.64 1.78
C TYR A 310 -7.12 -4.75 2.44
N THR A 311 -6.46 -5.71 3.07
CA THR A 311 -7.10 -6.89 3.68
C THR A 311 -8.10 -6.49 4.77
N GLY A 312 -7.82 -5.44 5.55
CA GLY A 312 -8.76 -4.90 6.51
C GLY A 312 -10.12 -4.56 5.88
N MET A 313 -10.14 -3.93 4.69
CA MET A 313 -11.40 -3.63 3.99
C MET A 313 -12.15 -4.89 3.55
N VAL A 314 -11.45 -5.97 3.18
CA VAL A 314 -12.09 -7.24 2.81
C VAL A 314 -12.90 -7.82 3.98
N PHE A 315 -12.37 -7.71 5.22
CA PHE A 315 -13.00 -8.27 6.42
C PHE A 315 -13.97 -7.32 7.11
N GLN A 316 -13.67 -6.02 7.14
CA GLN A 316 -14.46 -5.01 7.85
C GLN A 316 -15.48 -4.27 6.95
N GLY A 317 -15.28 -4.34 5.61
CA GLY A 317 -16.18 -3.72 4.63
C GLY A 317 -15.84 -2.26 4.29
N PRO A 318 -16.67 -1.61 3.47
CA PRO A 318 -16.36 -0.31 2.88
C PRO A 318 -16.32 0.86 3.88
N ASN A 319 -16.91 0.72 5.07
CA ASN A 319 -16.91 1.77 6.12
C ASN A 319 -15.68 1.71 7.04
N ILE A 320 -14.64 0.96 6.67
CA ILE A 320 -13.47 0.74 7.53
C ILE A 320 -12.75 2.04 7.90
N VAL A 321 -12.65 3.00 6.98
CA VAL A 321 -11.96 4.28 7.25
C VAL A 321 -12.70 5.06 8.34
N GLY A 322 -14.02 5.16 8.26
CA GLY A 322 -14.84 5.79 9.28
C GLY A 322 -14.71 5.11 10.65
N LYS A 323 -14.70 3.76 10.66
CA LYS A 323 -14.47 2.97 11.87
C LYS A 323 -13.11 3.27 12.50
N ILE A 324 -12.03 3.17 11.71
CA ILE A 324 -10.66 3.43 12.19
C ILE A 324 -10.54 4.85 12.76
N LYS A 325 -11.05 5.86 12.05
CA LYS A 325 -11.01 7.25 12.51
C LYS A 325 -11.72 7.43 13.84
N LYS A 326 -12.91 6.83 14.00
CA LYS A 326 -13.68 6.92 15.24
C LYS A 326 -12.91 6.28 16.41
N GLU A 327 -12.45 5.04 16.26
CA GLU A 327 -11.73 4.30 17.29
C GLU A 327 -10.39 4.99 17.63
N LEU A 328 -9.64 5.44 16.62
CA LEU A 328 -8.39 6.16 16.83
C LEU A 328 -8.60 7.49 17.55
N LYS A 329 -9.67 8.24 17.22
CA LYS A 329 -10.04 9.47 17.93
C LYS A 329 -10.30 9.21 19.41
N GLU A 330 -11.04 8.15 19.74
CA GLU A 330 -11.33 7.79 21.13
C GLU A 330 -10.04 7.50 21.91
N ILE A 331 -9.08 6.79 21.29
CA ILE A 331 -7.76 6.51 21.89
C ILE A 331 -6.99 7.82 22.11
N LEU A 332 -6.87 8.66 21.10
CA LEU A 332 -6.10 9.91 21.17
C LEU A 332 -6.67 10.88 22.22
N ILE A 333 -8.00 11.01 22.30
CA ILE A 333 -8.65 11.85 23.32
C ILE A 333 -8.36 11.32 24.74
N THR A 334 -8.42 9.99 24.92
CA THR A 334 -8.13 9.36 26.21
C THR A 334 -6.68 9.63 26.65
N ASP A 335 -5.77 9.68 25.69
CA ASP A 335 -4.33 9.94 25.94
C ASP A 335 -4.02 11.46 26.00
N GLY A 336 -5.02 12.36 25.86
CA GLY A 336 -4.83 13.81 25.88
C GLY A 336 -4.10 14.36 24.65
N ILE A 337 -4.19 13.68 23.50
CA ILE A 337 -3.51 14.01 22.25
C ILE A 337 -4.46 14.79 21.32
N GLU A 338 -4.03 15.95 20.86
CA GLU A 338 -4.83 16.81 19.96
C GLU A 338 -4.65 16.49 18.49
N ASN A 339 -3.48 15.96 18.10
CA ASN A 339 -3.17 15.59 16.71
C ASN A 339 -2.42 14.26 16.66
N PHE A 340 -2.85 13.36 15.76
CA PHE A 340 -2.25 12.03 15.62
C PHE A 340 -0.74 12.07 15.35
N ARG A 341 -0.21 13.14 14.77
CA ARG A 341 1.23 13.28 14.48
C ARG A 341 2.09 13.31 15.74
N GLU A 342 1.52 13.69 16.87
CA GLU A 342 2.23 13.75 18.15
C GLU A 342 2.67 12.38 18.68
N ILE A 343 2.01 11.30 18.26
CA ILE A 343 2.34 9.94 18.69
C ILE A 343 3.35 9.22 17.79
N ILE A 344 3.71 9.83 16.65
CA ILE A 344 4.62 9.17 15.67
C ILE A 344 5.97 8.87 16.33
N GLY A 345 6.29 7.56 16.36
CA GLY A 345 7.57 7.08 16.90
C GLY A 345 7.71 7.13 18.42
N LYS A 346 6.64 7.39 19.19
CA LYS A 346 6.73 7.43 20.66
C LYS A 346 6.97 6.06 21.32
N LYS A 347 6.62 4.96 20.67
CA LYS A 347 6.89 3.60 21.17
C LYS A 347 7.95 2.93 20.31
N GLN A 348 9.21 3.23 20.62
CA GLN A 348 10.33 2.49 20.06
C GLN A 348 10.66 1.33 21.00
N PRO A 349 10.68 0.06 20.53
CA PRO A 349 11.25 -1.01 21.32
C PRO A 349 12.73 -0.72 21.57
N ASN A 350 13.16 -0.94 22.80
CA ASN A 350 14.56 -0.86 23.21
C ASN A 350 15.43 -1.84 22.41
#